data_5548145661e5eba830afaf51c76be31f
#
_entry.id   5548145661e5eba830afaf51c76be31f
#
_cell.length_a   1.000
_cell.length_b   1.000
_cell.length_c   1.000
_cell.angle_alpha   90.00
_cell.angle_beta   90.00
_cell.angle_gamma   90.00
#
_symmetry.space_group_name_H-M   'P 1'
#
loop_
_entity.id
_entity.type
_entity.pdbx_description
1 polymer ?
#
loop_
_entity_poly.entity_id
_entity_poly.type
_entity_poly.pdbx_seq_one_letter_code
_entity_poly.pdbx_strand_id
1 'polypeptide(L)'
;VSRNKISPTFLVFAITFLPSLVAANDELWNCGTATVCITPQQPMTMAGYASRGEKHATDTLNDLWAKTLILEDASNRRAVLVTLDLLGIDRKLSQRICKSIMEKHGLDRSQIAICSSHTHSGPVVAGTLRPMHALHFNESNLNLTLEYSEFLKQSIEDCVDQAFETLAPSSLSWGSGSATFATNRRNNTEKNIPKLRASGKLAGPYDHDVPVLMVRQDGKMKAIVFGYACHCTVLSGFEWSGDYAGFAQSELEDLYPGCVAMFWAGCGGDQNPLPRRKVELARRYGSHLAHAVSQVIEGSTHDLSPELQTSYREVDIAFGTLPTRDELQAQSASQNRYEAARARSLIEQIDSGQELSPTYPYPIQFWNLGDEINWFFLGGEVVVDYALSIKSNHGETNADLTDVWCTAYANDVMAYIPSRRVLLEGGYEGGGAMIYYGLPTIWDETVESTILDTVHQLINER
;
A
#
# COMPACT_ATOMS: atom_id res chain seq x y z
N VAL A 1 -63.51 -48.22 67.90
CA VAL A 1 -63.80 -47.46 66.72
C VAL A 1 -62.53 -46.60 66.38
N SER A 2 -61.73 -47.12 65.44
CA SER A 2 -60.47 -46.49 64.94
C SER A 2 -60.80 -45.59 63.79
N ARG A 3 -60.41 -44.33 63.86
CA ARG A 3 -60.45 -43.36 62.74
C ARG A 3 -59.10 -43.29 62.09
N ASN A 4 -58.95 -43.78 60.85
CA ASN A 4 -57.83 -43.56 59.95
C ASN A 4 -57.84 -42.15 59.49
N LYS A 5 -56.69 -41.42 59.71
CA LYS A 5 -56.38 -40.14 59.09
C LYS A 5 -55.58 -40.38 57.83
N ILE A 6 -56.09 -39.98 56.67
CA ILE A 6 -55.43 -39.96 55.38
C ILE A 6 -54.70 -38.57 55.29
N SER A 7 -53.43 -38.64 55.13
CA SER A 7 -52.59 -37.41 54.91
C SER A 7 -52.37 -37.18 53.40
N PRO A 8 -52.63 -36.04 52.84
CA PRO A 8 -52.39 -35.80 51.41
C PRO A 8 -50.90 -35.54 51.18
N THR A 9 -50.25 -36.34 50.31
CA THR A 9 -48.90 -36.12 49.79
C THR A 9 -48.95 -35.12 48.68
N PHE A 10 -48.37 -33.95 48.89
CA PHE A 10 -48.15 -32.94 47.86
C PHE A 10 -46.91 -33.32 47.03
N LEU A 11 -47.11 -33.59 45.75
CA LEU A 11 -46.01 -33.78 44.75
C LEU A 11 -45.58 -32.42 44.23
N VAL A 12 -44.40 -31.94 44.64
CA VAL A 12 -43.81 -30.70 44.12
C VAL A 12 -43.05 -31.06 42.85
N PHE A 13 -43.59 -30.64 41.71
CA PHE A 13 -42.86 -30.67 40.43
C PHE A 13 -41.83 -29.53 40.44
N ALA A 14 -40.55 -29.86 40.59
CA ALA A 14 -39.46 -28.90 40.33
C ALA A 14 -39.25 -28.77 38.82
N ILE A 15 -39.70 -27.65 38.24
CA ILE A 15 -39.37 -27.29 36.86
C ILE A 15 -37.94 -26.72 36.88
N THR A 16 -36.99 -27.53 36.48
CA THR A 16 -35.62 -27.09 36.22
C THR A 16 -35.58 -26.27 34.92
N PHE A 17 -35.52 -24.97 35.03
CA PHE A 17 -35.12 -24.10 33.92
C PHE A 17 -33.63 -24.37 33.61
N LEU A 18 -33.36 -25.11 32.53
CA LEU A 18 -32.06 -25.12 31.90
C LEU A 18 -31.92 -23.76 31.16
N PRO A 19 -30.94 -22.93 31.49
CA PRO A 19 -30.64 -21.81 30.65
C PRO A 19 -30.23 -22.38 29.30
N SER A 20 -30.96 -22.05 28.24
CA SER A 20 -30.46 -22.19 26.86
C SER A 20 -29.22 -21.29 26.77
N LEU A 21 -28.02 -21.89 26.73
CA LEU A 21 -26.87 -21.28 26.17
C LEU A 21 -27.23 -21.02 24.69
N VAL A 22 -27.72 -19.83 24.39
CA VAL A 22 -27.61 -19.27 23.05
C VAL A 22 -26.11 -19.15 22.87
N ALA A 23 -25.49 -20.09 22.18
CA ALA A 23 -24.17 -19.87 21.59
C ALA A 23 -24.32 -18.58 20.79
N ALA A 24 -23.62 -17.52 21.18
CA ALA A 24 -23.37 -16.42 20.29
C ALA A 24 -22.85 -17.09 19.02
N ASN A 25 -23.60 -17.01 17.94
CA ASN A 25 -23.05 -17.28 16.62
C ASN A 25 -22.02 -16.15 16.45
N ASP A 26 -20.77 -16.43 16.76
CA ASP A 26 -19.69 -15.52 16.40
C ASP A 26 -19.72 -15.46 14.87
N GLU A 27 -20.34 -14.39 14.36
CA GLU A 27 -20.34 -14.12 12.94
C GLU A 27 -18.88 -14.00 12.51
N LEU A 28 -18.46 -14.82 11.54
CA LEU A 28 -17.10 -14.88 11.07
C LEU A 28 -16.97 -14.09 9.77
N TRP A 29 -15.79 -13.57 9.53
CA TRP A 29 -15.38 -13.17 8.19
C TRP A 29 -15.29 -14.41 7.30
N ASN A 30 -15.46 -14.22 5.97
CA ASN A 30 -14.95 -15.17 4.98
C ASN A 30 -13.73 -14.55 4.30
N CYS A 31 -12.61 -15.25 4.34
CA CYS A 31 -11.38 -14.74 3.72
C CYS A 31 -10.81 -15.75 2.73
N GLY A 32 -10.25 -15.22 1.64
CA GLY A 32 -9.55 -16.01 0.63
C GLY A 32 -8.24 -15.39 0.27
N THR A 33 -7.22 -16.20 -0.03
CA THR A 33 -5.88 -15.71 -0.38
C THR A 33 -5.32 -16.46 -1.58
N ALA A 34 -4.56 -15.75 -2.41
CA ALA A 34 -3.76 -16.35 -3.47
C ALA A 34 -2.45 -15.59 -3.68
N THR A 35 -1.51 -16.23 -4.36
CA THR A 35 -0.21 -15.64 -4.72
C THR A 35 0.16 -16.06 -6.14
N VAL A 36 0.68 -15.12 -6.93
CA VAL A 36 1.19 -15.37 -8.27
C VAL A 36 2.57 -14.74 -8.40
N CYS A 37 3.55 -15.51 -8.91
CA CYS A 37 4.87 -14.97 -9.20
C CYS A 37 4.81 -14.04 -10.42
N ILE A 38 5.31 -12.82 -10.24
CA ILE A 38 5.36 -11.78 -11.28
C ILE A 38 6.80 -11.42 -11.67
N THR A 39 7.79 -12.24 -11.28
CA THR A 39 9.18 -12.08 -11.71
C THR A 39 9.25 -12.19 -13.23
N PRO A 40 9.87 -11.22 -13.94
CA PRO A 40 9.99 -11.30 -15.39
C PRO A 40 10.74 -12.55 -15.83
N GLN A 41 10.20 -13.23 -16.84
CA GLN A 41 10.82 -14.45 -17.42
C GLN A 41 12.02 -14.12 -18.33
N GLN A 42 12.16 -12.86 -18.73
CA GLN A 42 13.24 -12.38 -19.58
C GLN A 42 13.93 -11.17 -18.92
N PRO A 43 15.24 -11.00 -19.15
CA PRO A 43 15.93 -9.79 -18.73
C PRO A 43 15.27 -8.54 -19.34
N MET A 44 14.89 -7.58 -18.49
CA MET A 44 14.32 -6.32 -18.93
C MET A 44 14.78 -5.17 -18.02
N THR A 45 14.46 -3.94 -18.38
CA THR A 45 14.87 -2.74 -17.66
C THR A 45 14.22 -2.68 -16.28
N MET A 46 15.04 -2.33 -15.26
CA MET A 46 14.61 -2.19 -13.88
C MET A 46 14.14 -0.76 -13.60
N ALA A 47 13.10 -0.63 -12.76
CA ALA A 47 12.52 0.65 -12.38
C ALA A 47 13.28 1.35 -11.24
N GLY A 48 12.98 2.65 -11.02
CA GLY A 48 13.24 3.42 -9.81
C GLY A 48 14.55 4.20 -9.77
N TYR A 49 15.61 3.79 -10.47
CA TYR A 49 16.87 4.52 -10.48
C TYR A 49 17.27 5.00 -11.87
N ALA A 50 17.26 6.32 -12.07
CA ALA A 50 17.70 6.96 -13.33
C ALA A 50 19.15 6.59 -13.71
N SER A 51 20.01 6.32 -12.73
CA SER A 51 21.43 5.94 -12.94
C SER A 51 21.61 4.56 -13.58
N ARG A 52 20.59 3.69 -13.57
CA ARG A 52 20.64 2.37 -14.25
C ARG A 52 20.54 2.51 -15.77
N GLY A 53 19.92 3.59 -16.27
CA GLY A 53 19.65 3.76 -17.70
C GLY A 53 18.74 2.63 -18.20
N GLU A 54 19.10 2.07 -19.36
CA GLU A 54 18.36 0.99 -20.02
C GLU A 54 18.95 -0.41 -19.74
N LYS A 55 19.81 -0.54 -18.72
CA LYS A 55 20.41 -1.83 -18.39
C LYS A 55 19.36 -2.76 -17.82
N HIS A 56 19.39 -4.00 -18.29
CA HIS A 56 18.51 -5.06 -17.85
C HIS A 56 18.96 -5.67 -16.53
N ALA A 57 18.03 -6.29 -15.82
CA ALA A 57 18.35 -7.17 -14.70
C ALA A 57 19.20 -8.35 -15.18
N THR A 58 20.09 -8.81 -14.32
CA THR A 58 21.05 -9.90 -14.62
C THR A 58 20.73 -11.19 -13.90
N ASP A 59 19.96 -11.11 -12.79
CA ASP A 59 19.65 -12.26 -11.92
C ASP A 59 18.44 -11.96 -11.04
N THR A 60 18.04 -12.95 -10.23
CA THR A 60 16.96 -12.86 -9.23
C THR A 60 17.51 -13.16 -7.84
N LEU A 61 17.43 -12.20 -6.94
CA LEU A 61 17.83 -12.38 -5.53
C LEU A 61 16.68 -13.00 -4.72
N ASN A 62 15.45 -12.57 -4.96
CA ASN A 62 14.20 -13.20 -4.53
C ASN A 62 13.09 -12.84 -5.51
N ASP A 63 12.15 -13.75 -5.68
CA ASP A 63 11.01 -13.56 -6.60
C ASP A 63 10.16 -12.36 -6.21
N LEU A 64 9.49 -11.81 -7.22
CA LEU A 64 8.51 -10.76 -7.10
C LEU A 64 7.10 -11.37 -7.12
N TRP A 65 6.22 -10.89 -6.27
CA TRP A 65 4.90 -11.47 -6.08
C TRP A 65 3.78 -10.46 -6.28
N ALA A 66 2.68 -10.93 -6.84
CA ALA A 66 1.34 -10.38 -6.66
C ALA A 66 0.62 -11.27 -5.65
N LYS A 67 0.10 -10.68 -4.58
CA LYS A 67 -0.63 -11.40 -3.52
C LYS A 67 -1.99 -10.76 -3.31
N THR A 68 -3.01 -11.58 -3.13
CA THR A 68 -4.40 -11.14 -2.95
C THR A 68 -4.96 -11.65 -1.64
N LEU A 69 -5.66 -10.76 -0.92
CA LEU A 69 -6.54 -11.09 0.19
C LEU A 69 -7.94 -10.60 -0.13
N ILE A 70 -8.92 -11.47 -0.02
CA ILE A 70 -10.33 -11.12 -0.05
C ILE A 70 -10.87 -11.15 1.35
N LEU A 71 -11.60 -10.09 1.72
CA LEU A 71 -12.37 -9.98 2.94
C LEU A 71 -13.85 -9.95 2.55
N GLU A 72 -14.67 -10.82 3.16
CA GLU A 72 -16.11 -10.80 3.05
C GLU A 72 -16.69 -10.75 4.45
N ASP A 73 -17.50 -9.75 4.74
CA ASP A 73 -18.13 -9.57 6.06
C ASP A 73 -19.42 -10.40 6.22
N ALA A 74 -20.01 -10.36 7.40
CA ALA A 74 -21.25 -11.10 7.73
C ALA A 74 -22.45 -10.69 6.84
N SER A 75 -22.40 -9.50 6.23
CA SER A 75 -23.42 -9.01 5.28
C SER A 75 -23.10 -9.31 3.82
N ASN A 76 -22.07 -10.10 3.53
CA ASN A 76 -21.52 -10.42 2.22
C ASN A 76 -20.95 -9.18 1.48
N ARG A 77 -20.58 -8.12 2.20
CA ARG A 77 -19.80 -7.00 1.61
C ARG A 77 -18.35 -7.45 1.47
N ARG A 78 -17.74 -7.13 0.34
CA ARG A 78 -16.42 -7.64 -0.05
C ARG A 78 -15.41 -6.53 -0.21
N ALA A 79 -14.16 -6.85 0.10
CA ALA A 79 -13.00 -6.02 -0.27
C ALA A 79 -11.88 -6.93 -0.80
N VAL A 80 -11.16 -6.44 -1.80
CA VAL A 80 -10.04 -7.12 -2.47
C VAL A 80 -8.79 -6.27 -2.29
N LEU A 81 -7.86 -6.74 -1.47
CA LEU A 81 -6.54 -6.16 -1.33
C LEU A 81 -5.56 -6.91 -2.23
N VAL A 82 -4.90 -6.19 -3.12
CA VAL A 82 -3.78 -6.71 -3.92
C VAL A 82 -2.50 -6.01 -3.50
N THR A 83 -1.47 -6.76 -3.15
CA THR A 83 -0.12 -6.23 -2.92
C THR A 83 0.84 -6.70 -4.01
N LEU A 84 1.72 -5.79 -4.46
CA LEU A 84 2.63 -6.00 -5.57
C LEU A 84 4.07 -5.67 -5.17
N ASP A 85 5.01 -6.57 -5.44
CA ASP A 85 6.44 -6.28 -5.32
C ASP A 85 6.94 -5.51 -6.55
N LEU A 86 6.44 -4.29 -6.71
CA LEU A 86 6.73 -3.38 -7.81
C LEU A 86 6.98 -1.96 -7.29
N LEU A 87 7.60 -1.13 -8.13
CA LEU A 87 7.74 0.30 -7.87
C LEU A 87 6.37 1.00 -7.76
N GLY A 88 5.44 0.63 -8.64
CA GLY A 88 4.10 1.18 -8.73
C GLY A 88 3.44 0.79 -10.04
N ILE A 89 2.16 1.07 -10.14
CA ILE A 89 1.39 1.02 -11.39
C ILE A 89 0.81 2.40 -11.69
N ASP A 90 0.62 2.71 -12.96
CA ASP A 90 -0.01 3.95 -13.37
C ASP A 90 -1.54 3.83 -13.37
N ARG A 91 -2.20 4.99 -13.40
CA ARG A 91 -3.65 5.10 -13.39
C ARG A 91 -4.35 4.27 -14.48
N LYS A 92 -3.81 4.25 -15.70
CA LYS A 92 -4.45 3.54 -16.82
C LYS A 92 -4.43 2.03 -16.61
N LEU A 93 -3.31 1.48 -16.17
CA LEU A 93 -3.20 0.06 -15.88
C LEU A 93 -4.08 -0.31 -14.68
N SER A 94 -4.05 0.48 -13.61
CA SER A 94 -4.91 0.30 -12.43
C SER A 94 -6.39 0.27 -12.80
N GLN A 95 -6.86 1.24 -13.61
CA GLN A 95 -8.24 1.29 -14.05
C GLN A 95 -8.65 0.08 -14.90
N ARG A 96 -7.76 -0.41 -15.78
CA ARG A 96 -8.01 -1.62 -16.60
C ARG A 96 -8.14 -2.86 -15.73
N ILE A 97 -7.26 -3.04 -14.76
CA ILE A 97 -7.29 -4.16 -13.79
C ILE A 97 -8.58 -4.08 -12.97
N CYS A 98 -8.84 -2.93 -12.32
CA CYS A 98 -10.04 -2.77 -11.49
C CYS A 98 -11.33 -3.00 -12.29
N LYS A 99 -11.42 -2.47 -13.53
CA LYS A 99 -12.60 -2.67 -14.38
C LYS A 99 -12.85 -4.16 -14.64
N SER A 100 -11.82 -4.92 -14.99
CA SER A 100 -11.96 -6.36 -15.23
C SER A 100 -12.43 -7.12 -13.98
N ILE A 101 -11.84 -6.82 -12.82
CA ILE A 101 -12.22 -7.43 -11.53
C ILE A 101 -13.66 -7.04 -11.16
N MET A 102 -14.04 -5.77 -11.29
CA MET A 102 -15.40 -5.29 -11.03
C MET A 102 -16.45 -6.01 -11.88
N GLU A 103 -16.20 -6.11 -13.20
CA GLU A 103 -17.10 -6.77 -14.14
C GLU A 103 -17.24 -8.26 -13.86
N LYS A 104 -16.15 -8.95 -13.48
CA LYS A 104 -16.14 -10.38 -13.25
C LYS A 104 -16.76 -10.79 -11.91
N HIS A 105 -16.50 -10.03 -10.85
CA HIS A 105 -16.88 -10.40 -9.47
C HIS A 105 -18.05 -9.57 -8.91
N GLY A 106 -18.61 -8.64 -9.69
CA GLY A 106 -19.73 -7.80 -9.26
C GLY A 106 -19.36 -6.85 -8.12
N LEU A 107 -18.16 -6.28 -8.19
CA LEU A 107 -17.62 -5.37 -7.18
C LEU A 107 -17.71 -3.92 -7.63
N ASP A 108 -17.73 -3.01 -6.65
CA ASP A 108 -17.56 -1.59 -6.86
C ASP A 108 -16.09 -1.18 -6.78
N ARG A 109 -15.74 0.00 -7.34
CA ARG A 109 -14.37 0.51 -7.31
C ARG A 109 -13.82 0.67 -5.89
N SER A 110 -14.68 1.04 -4.93
CA SER A 110 -14.33 1.20 -3.51
C SER A 110 -13.85 -0.08 -2.83
N GLN A 111 -14.18 -1.23 -3.41
CA GLN A 111 -13.90 -2.55 -2.86
C GLN A 111 -12.55 -3.13 -3.32
N ILE A 112 -11.80 -2.44 -4.22
CA ILE A 112 -10.55 -2.96 -4.78
C ILE A 112 -9.43 -1.97 -4.48
N ALA A 113 -8.43 -2.41 -3.71
CA ALA A 113 -7.21 -1.66 -3.42
C ALA A 113 -5.99 -2.39 -3.99
N ILE A 114 -5.17 -1.69 -4.78
CA ILE A 114 -3.93 -2.22 -5.35
C ILE A 114 -2.78 -1.41 -4.75
N CYS A 115 -1.90 -2.07 -4.00
CA CYS A 115 -0.80 -1.46 -3.26
C CYS A 115 0.54 -1.97 -3.75
N SER A 116 1.51 -1.09 -3.95
CA SER A 116 2.87 -1.47 -4.34
C SER A 116 3.82 -1.34 -3.16
N SER A 117 4.76 -2.28 -3.04
CA SER A 117 5.84 -2.21 -2.03
C SER A 117 6.82 -1.07 -2.29
N HIS A 118 6.78 -0.51 -3.49
CA HIS A 118 7.71 0.49 -4.01
C HIS A 118 9.16 -0.01 -4.06
N THR A 119 9.36 -1.31 -4.34
CA THR A 119 10.71 -1.81 -4.56
C THR A 119 11.34 -1.17 -5.80
N HIS A 120 12.58 -0.70 -5.64
CA HIS A 120 13.40 -0.21 -6.77
C HIS A 120 14.19 -1.34 -7.45
N SER A 121 13.83 -2.59 -7.17
CA SER A 121 14.45 -3.78 -7.78
C SER A 121 13.41 -4.64 -8.53
N GLY A 122 12.32 -4.02 -8.98
CA GLY A 122 11.33 -4.59 -9.88
C GLY A 122 11.48 -4.07 -11.32
N PRO A 123 10.71 -4.64 -12.28
CA PRO A 123 10.72 -4.21 -13.68
C PRO A 123 10.02 -2.88 -13.89
N VAL A 124 10.31 -2.24 -15.04
CA VAL A 124 9.52 -1.10 -15.51
C VAL A 124 8.16 -1.57 -15.97
N VAL A 125 7.12 -0.94 -15.43
CA VAL A 125 5.73 -1.13 -15.86
C VAL A 125 5.32 0.05 -16.77
N ALA A 126 4.57 -0.22 -17.82
CA ALA A 126 4.14 0.79 -18.78
C ALA A 126 3.35 1.92 -18.09
N GLY A 127 3.62 3.15 -18.48
CA GLY A 127 3.00 4.35 -17.89
C GLY A 127 3.74 4.93 -16.68
N THR A 128 4.44 4.08 -15.92
CA THR A 128 5.18 4.50 -14.72
C THR A 128 6.50 5.20 -15.09
N LEU A 129 6.75 6.40 -14.52
CA LEU A 129 7.99 7.17 -14.73
C LEU A 129 8.40 7.30 -16.21
N ARG A 130 7.45 7.62 -17.09
CA ARG A 130 7.67 7.63 -18.54
C ARG A 130 8.88 8.43 -18.98
N PRO A 131 9.13 9.67 -18.51
CA PRO A 131 10.33 10.44 -18.86
C PRO A 131 11.64 9.82 -18.36
N MET A 132 11.60 9.02 -17.30
CA MET A 132 12.78 8.30 -16.82
C MET A 132 13.06 7.06 -17.68
N HIS A 133 12.05 6.40 -18.20
CA HIS A 133 12.11 5.08 -18.84
C HIS A 133 11.58 5.10 -20.28
N ALA A 134 10.29 4.93 -20.49
CA ALA A 134 9.68 4.64 -21.79
C ALA A 134 9.99 5.66 -22.89
N LEU A 135 10.14 6.96 -22.57
CA LEU A 135 10.50 8.00 -23.55
C LEU A 135 11.97 7.92 -24.03
N HIS A 136 12.76 7.02 -23.47
CA HIS A 136 14.14 6.76 -23.89
C HIS A 136 14.36 5.36 -24.47
N PHE A 137 13.34 4.48 -24.35
CA PHE A 137 13.47 3.10 -24.78
C PHE A 137 13.55 3.00 -26.31
N ASN A 138 14.38 2.07 -26.79
CA ASN A 138 14.26 1.57 -28.14
C ASN A 138 12.99 0.69 -28.25
N GLU A 139 12.63 0.34 -29.47
CA GLU A 139 11.43 -0.46 -29.76
C GLU A 139 11.41 -1.79 -29.00
N SER A 140 12.54 -2.48 -28.88
CA SER A 140 12.64 -3.75 -28.16
C SER A 140 12.33 -3.60 -26.68
N ASN A 141 12.93 -2.61 -25.99
CA ASN A 141 12.68 -2.35 -24.57
C ASN A 141 11.25 -1.88 -24.32
N LEU A 142 10.69 -1.10 -25.25
CA LEU A 142 9.29 -0.68 -25.15
C LEU A 142 8.34 -1.87 -25.27
N ASN A 143 8.55 -2.75 -26.25
CA ASN A 143 7.74 -3.94 -26.44
C ASN A 143 7.81 -4.88 -25.23
N LEU A 144 9.01 -5.16 -24.70
CA LEU A 144 9.16 -5.95 -23.47
C LEU A 144 8.38 -5.36 -22.29
N THR A 145 8.39 -4.03 -22.14
CA THR A 145 7.66 -3.34 -21.06
C THR A 145 6.15 -3.45 -21.25
N LEU A 146 5.65 -3.34 -22.48
CA LEU A 146 4.23 -3.49 -22.79
C LEU A 146 3.76 -4.93 -22.58
N GLU A 147 4.51 -5.91 -23.08
CA GLU A 147 4.23 -7.35 -22.90
C GLU A 147 4.21 -7.71 -21.40
N TYR A 148 5.18 -7.25 -20.64
CA TYR A 148 5.20 -7.46 -19.20
C TYR A 148 3.98 -6.83 -18.51
N SER A 149 3.55 -5.66 -18.95
CA SER A 149 2.38 -4.99 -18.35
C SER A 149 1.07 -5.73 -18.62
N GLU A 150 0.93 -6.38 -19.77
CA GLU A 150 -0.22 -7.25 -20.06
C GLU A 150 -0.13 -8.55 -19.24
N PHE A 151 1.05 -9.16 -19.15
CA PHE A 151 1.29 -10.32 -18.28
C PHE A 151 0.94 -9.99 -16.82
N LEU A 152 1.39 -8.83 -16.31
CA LEU A 152 1.09 -8.37 -14.95
C LEU A 152 -0.42 -8.21 -14.72
N LYS A 153 -1.12 -7.58 -15.68
CA LYS A 153 -2.57 -7.44 -15.60
C LYS A 153 -3.24 -8.80 -15.46
N GLN A 154 -2.92 -9.75 -16.35
CA GLN A 154 -3.50 -11.09 -16.32
C GLN A 154 -3.15 -11.82 -15.01
N SER A 155 -1.90 -11.71 -14.56
CA SER A 155 -1.45 -12.34 -13.31
C SER A 155 -2.21 -11.83 -12.08
N ILE A 156 -2.52 -10.52 -12.03
CA ILE A 156 -3.33 -9.95 -10.94
C ILE A 156 -4.77 -10.47 -11.02
N GLU A 157 -5.37 -10.50 -12.21
CA GLU A 157 -6.72 -11.00 -12.41
C GLU A 157 -6.83 -12.48 -12.00
N ASP A 158 -5.90 -13.32 -12.44
CA ASP A 158 -5.83 -14.73 -12.07
C ASP A 158 -5.60 -14.92 -10.55
N CYS A 159 -4.79 -14.06 -9.93
CA CYS A 159 -4.56 -14.08 -8.49
C CYS A 159 -5.83 -13.76 -7.71
N VAL A 160 -6.60 -12.77 -8.17
CA VAL A 160 -7.91 -12.42 -7.56
C VAL A 160 -8.89 -13.58 -7.73
N ASP A 161 -8.98 -14.17 -8.92
CA ASP A 161 -9.86 -15.32 -9.18
C ASP A 161 -9.56 -16.48 -8.23
N GLN A 162 -8.28 -16.87 -8.13
CA GLN A 162 -7.84 -17.94 -7.21
C GLN A 162 -8.15 -17.62 -5.75
N ALA A 163 -8.03 -16.35 -5.34
CA ALA A 163 -8.35 -15.95 -3.98
C ALA A 163 -9.86 -16.11 -3.69
N PHE A 164 -10.74 -15.80 -4.65
CA PHE A 164 -12.17 -16.07 -4.52
C PHE A 164 -12.51 -17.55 -4.36
N GLU A 165 -11.76 -18.45 -5.01
CA GLU A 165 -11.94 -19.90 -4.88
C GLU A 165 -11.55 -20.44 -3.50
N THR A 166 -10.77 -19.69 -2.72
CA THR A 166 -10.28 -20.10 -1.39
C THR A 166 -11.03 -19.46 -0.22
N LEU A 167 -12.15 -18.76 -0.48
CA LEU A 167 -12.97 -18.16 0.57
C LEU A 167 -13.41 -19.21 1.60
N ALA A 168 -13.15 -18.94 2.86
CA ALA A 168 -13.55 -19.80 3.97
C ALA A 168 -13.73 -18.98 5.26
N PRO A 169 -14.52 -19.50 6.23
CA PRO A 169 -14.72 -18.86 7.52
C PRO A 169 -13.41 -18.58 8.23
N SER A 170 -13.24 -17.35 8.70
CA SER A 170 -11.99 -16.83 9.23
C SER A 170 -12.23 -15.91 10.41
N SER A 171 -11.32 -15.93 11.38
CA SER A 171 -11.22 -14.87 12.39
C SER A 171 -10.17 -13.87 11.98
N LEU A 172 -10.47 -12.58 12.17
CA LEU A 172 -9.54 -11.48 12.00
C LEU A 172 -9.16 -10.89 13.33
N SER A 173 -7.87 -10.57 13.47
CA SER A 173 -7.38 -9.79 14.60
C SER A 173 -6.28 -8.83 14.13
N TRP A 174 -6.04 -7.77 14.91
CA TRP A 174 -5.07 -6.76 14.55
C TRP A 174 -4.24 -6.30 15.75
N GLY A 175 -3.17 -5.60 15.47
CA GLY A 175 -2.32 -4.92 16.44
C GLY A 175 -1.29 -4.06 15.75
N SER A 176 -0.54 -3.29 16.52
CA SER A 176 0.54 -2.45 16.00
C SER A 176 1.84 -2.71 16.76
N GLY A 177 2.92 -2.82 15.99
CA GLY A 177 4.31 -2.94 16.48
C GLY A 177 5.13 -1.72 16.09
N SER A 178 6.46 -1.83 16.17
CA SER A 178 7.35 -0.75 15.79
C SER A 178 8.65 -1.26 15.20
N ALA A 179 9.12 -0.61 14.11
CA ALA A 179 10.43 -0.80 13.53
C ALA A 179 11.11 0.56 13.33
N THR A 180 12.42 0.68 13.64
CA THR A 180 13.07 1.99 13.78
C THR A 180 14.15 2.27 12.73
N PHE A 181 14.15 1.55 11.60
CA PHE A 181 15.17 1.73 10.59
C PHE A 181 14.85 2.80 9.54
N ALA A 182 13.58 3.17 9.36
CA ALA A 182 13.19 4.29 8.53
C ALA A 182 13.80 5.60 9.04
N THR A 183 14.28 6.43 8.12
CA THR A 183 14.94 7.68 8.46
C THR A 183 14.57 8.75 7.45
N ASN A 184 14.12 9.91 7.92
CA ASN A 184 13.82 11.04 7.07
C ASN A 184 15.08 11.48 6.29
N ARG A 185 15.04 11.31 4.96
CA ARG A 185 16.19 11.57 4.09
C ARG A 185 16.38 13.06 3.77
N ARG A 186 15.36 13.89 3.98
CA ARG A 186 15.43 15.34 3.78
C ARG A 186 16.24 16.02 4.87
N ASN A 187 16.15 15.52 6.11
CA ASN A 187 16.76 16.10 7.29
C ASN A 187 18.09 15.44 7.69
N ASN A 188 18.44 14.30 7.09
CA ASN A 188 19.63 13.53 7.48
C ASN A 188 20.47 13.15 6.27
N THR A 189 21.72 13.57 6.26
CA THR A 189 22.68 13.16 5.20
C THR A 189 23.07 11.70 5.39
N GLU A 190 22.89 10.87 4.36
CA GLU A 190 23.10 9.41 4.38
C GLU A 190 24.42 9.00 5.06
N LYS A 191 25.55 9.63 4.71
CA LYS A 191 26.87 9.33 5.28
C LYS A 191 26.97 9.54 6.80
N ASN A 192 26.12 10.39 7.37
CA ASN A 192 26.14 10.75 8.79
C ASN A 192 25.19 9.90 9.63
N ILE A 193 24.31 9.11 9.02
CA ILE A 193 23.27 8.34 9.72
C ILE A 193 23.81 7.46 10.83
N PRO A 194 24.89 6.67 10.65
CA PRO A 194 25.38 5.81 11.74
C PRO A 194 25.75 6.61 12.98
N LYS A 195 26.40 7.77 12.81
CA LYS A 195 26.78 8.66 13.91
C LYS A 195 25.56 9.34 14.54
N LEU A 196 24.63 9.86 13.71
CA LEU A 196 23.42 10.52 14.19
C LEU A 196 22.54 9.57 14.96
N ARG A 197 22.35 8.35 14.45
CA ARG A 197 21.57 7.29 15.13
C ARG A 197 22.19 6.91 16.48
N ALA A 198 23.50 6.64 16.51
CA ALA A 198 24.21 6.29 17.75
C ALA A 198 24.17 7.41 18.82
N SER A 199 24.04 8.67 18.41
CA SER A 199 23.94 9.83 19.31
C SER A 199 22.51 10.29 19.59
N GLY A 200 21.48 9.62 19.06
CA GLY A 200 20.07 10.03 19.19
C GLY A 200 19.74 11.37 18.52
N LYS A 201 20.50 11.75 17.47
CA LYS A 201 20.38 13.06 16.79
C LYS A 201 19.82 12.97 15.38
N LEU A 202 19.11 11.89 15.04
CA LEU A 202 18.33 11.86 13.82
C LEU A 202 17.26 12.95 13.88
N ALA A 203 17.04 13.63 12.77
CA ALA A 203 16.11 14.75 12.66
C ALA A 203 15.00 14.47 11.65
N GLY A 204 13.94 15.27 11.70
CA GLY A 204 12.77 15.18 10.83
C GLY A 204 11.71 14.22 11.32
N PRO A 205 10.48 14.35 10.79
CA PRO A 205 9.37 13.48 11.13
C PRO A 205 9.59 12.06 10.60
N TYR A 206 9.04 11.08 11.29
CA TYR A 206 9.02 9.67 10.88
C TYR A 206 7.75 9.00 11.42
N ASP A 207 7.37 7.90 10.79
CA ASP A 207 6.34 6.98 11.27
C ASP A 207 6.97 5.59 11.36
N HIS A 208 7.17 5.11 12.58
CA HIS A 208 7.81 3.82 12.87
C HIS A 208 6.78 2.72 13.19
N ASP A 209 5.49 2.99 13.06
CA ASP A 209 4.45 2.01 13.30
C ASP A 209 4.52 0.87 12.29
N VAL A 210 4.21 -0.32 12.78
CA VAL A 210 4.07 -1.56 12.00
C VAL A 210 2.67 -2.11 12.27
N PRO A 211 1.66 -1.62 11.56
CA PRO A 211 0.30 -2.18 11.63
C PRO A 211 0.28 -3.61 11.11
N VAL A 212 -0.48 -4.49 11.77
CA VAL A 212 -0.56 -5.92 11.42
C VAL A 212 -2.01 -6.38 11.50
N LEU A 213 -2.52 -6.91 10.37
CA LEU A 213 -3.78 -7.65 10.30
C LEU A 213 -3.47 -9.14 10.18
N MET A 214 -4.09 -9.94 11.02
CA MET A 214 -3.95 -11.39 11.03
C MET A 214 -5.25 -12.07 10.62
N VAL A 215 -5.18 -12.99 9.67
CA VAL A 215 -6.30 -13.84 9.25
C VAL A 215 -6.01 -15.26 9.67
N ARG A 216 -6.92 -15.88 10.43
CA ARG A 216 -6.83 -17.28 10.85
C ARG A 216 -8.01 -18.08 10.32
N GLN A 217 -7.72 -19.27 9.82
CA GLN A 217 -8.71 -20.30 9.41
C GLN A 217 -8.43 -21.59 10.18
N ASP A 218 -9.43 -22.14 10.83
CA ASP A 218 -9.29 -23.33 11.70
C ASP A 218 -8.14 -23.19 12.72
N GLY A 219 -7.97 -21.98 13.28
CA GLY A 219 -6.94 -21.64 14.24
C GLY A 219 -5.52 -21.49 13.67
N LYS A 220 -5.32 -21.70 12.37
CA LYS A 220 -4.03 -21.57 11.69
C LYS A 220 -3.91 -20.20 11.01
N MET A 221 -2.71 -19.62 11.04
CA MET A 221 -2.40 -18.40 10.32
C MET A 221 -2.55 -18.62 8.80
N LYS A 222 -3.45 -17.87 8.18
CA LYS A 222 -3.73 -17.92 6.74
C LYS A 222 -3.14 -16.73 5.99
N ALA A 223 -3.24 -15.54 6.57
CA ALA A 223 -2.57 -14.36 6.06
C ALA A 223 -2.06 -13.47 7.18
N ILE A 224 -0.97 -12.75 6.91
CA ILE A 224 -0.42 -11.66 7.70
C ILE A 224 -0.28 -10.48 6.76
N VAL A 225 -1.05 -9.41 6.99
CA VAL A 225 -0.95 -8.17 6.21
C VAL A 225 -0.32 -7.12 7.10
N PHE A 226 0.79 -6.52 6.67
CA PHE A 226 1.53 -5.59 7.51
C PHE A 226 2.05 -4.40 6.71
N GLY A 227 2.22 -3.26 7.38
CA GLY A 227 2.65 -2.02 6.77
C GLY A 227 3.91 -1.44 7.39
N TYR A 228 4.62 -0.60 6.61
CA TYR A 228 5.73 0.21 7.12
C TYR A 228 5.99 1.43 6.24
N ALA A 229 6.19 2.60 6.85
CA ALA A 229 6.40 3.86 6.16
C ALA A 229 7.87 4.07 5.78
N CYS A 230 8.36 3.33 4.77
CA CYS A 230 9.75 3.43 4.32
C CYS A 230 9.91 2.93 2.88
N HIS A 231 10.70 3.64 2.07
CA HIS A 231 11.08 3.20 0.73
C HIS A 231 11.76 1.82 0.73
N CYS A 232 11.41 0.95 -0.21
CA CYS A 232 12.13 -0.29 -0.49
C CYS A 232 13.33 -0.01 -1.40
N THR A 233 14.36 0.67 -0.85
CA THR A 233 15.54 1.18 -1.56
C THR A 233 16.86 0.81 -0.91
N VAL A 234 16.93 -0.29 -0.20
CA VAL A 234 18.21 -0.81 0.32
C VAL A 234 19.10 -1.26 -0.83
N LEU A 235 18.51 -1.92 -1.82
CA LEU A 235 19.21 -2.48 -2.97
C LEU A 235 19.32 -1.48 -4.12
N SER A 236 20.43 -1.54 -4.87
CA SER A 236 20.67 -0.71 -6.06
C SER A 236 21.40 -1.47 -7.17
N GLY A 237 21.49 -2.80 -7.04
CA GLY A 237 22.07 -3.71 -8.03
C GLY A 237 21.16 -3.94 -9.24
N PHE A 238 21.45 -5.03 -9.96
CA PHE A 238 20.74 -5.46 -11.18
C PHE A 238 20.08 -6.83 -10.99
N GLU A 239 19.59 -7.12 -9.77
CA GLU A 239 18.88 -8.36 -9.44
C GLU A 239 17.43 -8.02 -9.09
N TRP A 240 16.49 -8.86 -9.54
CA TRP A 240 15.09 -8.74 -9.11
C TRP A 240 14.98 -8.99 -7.62
N SER A 241 14.24 -8.17 -6.91
CA SER A 241 14.03 -8.31 -5.48
C SER A 241 12.88 -7.46 -4.95
N GLY A 242 12.11 -7.99 -4.00
CA GLY A 242 11.17 -7.22 -3.17
C GLY A 242 11.86 -6.32 -2.14
N ASP A 243 13.21 -6.17 -2.19
CA ASP A 243 14.00 -5.42 -1.21
C ASP A 243 13.78 -5.97 0.23
N TYR A 244 13.94 -5.13 1.27
CA TYR A 244 13.71 -5.55 2.65
C TYR A 244 12.29 -6.09 2.89
N ALA A 245 11.29 -5.55 2.18
CA ALA A 245 9.90 -6.00 2.30
C ALA A 245 9.73 -7.44 1.81
N GLY A 246 10.36 -7.80 0.68
CA GLY A 246 10.37 -9.17 0.18
C GLY A 246 11.05 -10.15 1.15
N PHE A 247 12.16 -9.75 1.79
CA PHE A 247 12.80 -10.56 2.83
C PHE A 247 11.92 -10.72 4.08
N ALA A 248 11.21 -9.66 4.49
CA ALA A 248 10.28 -9.74 5.63
C ALA A 248 9.12 -10.69 5.34
N GLN A 249 8.53 -10.61 4.14
CA GLN A 249 7.46 -11.51 3.70
C GLN A 249 7.92 -12.97 3.73
N SER A 250 9.07 -13.27 3.13
CA SER A 250 9.62 -14.64 3.09
C SER A 250 9.90 -15.18 4.50
N GLU A 251 10.49 -14.38 5.39
CA GLU A 251 10.78 -14.79 6.77
C GLU A 251 9.49 -15.08 7.57
N LEU A 252 8.43 -14.29 7.36
CA LEU A 252 7.12 -14.55 7.98
C LEU A 252 6.46 -15.83 7.43
N GLU A 253 6.56 -16.08 6.13
CA GLU A 253 6.04 -17.31 5.52
C GLU A 253 6.79 -18.57 6.00
N ASP A 254 8.10 -18.44 6.27
CA ASP A 254 8.90 -19.51 6.87
C ASP A 254 8.52 -19.74 8.35
N LEU A 255 8.26 -18.68 9.12
CA LEU A 255 7.85 -18.75 10.54
C LEU A 255 6.42 -19.29 10.73
N TYR A 256 5.54 -18.99 9.77
CA TYR A 256 4.12 -19.39 9.79
C TYR A 256 3.76 -20.19 8.53
N PRO A 257 4.16 -21.47 8.42
CA PRO A 257 3.99 -22.28 7.21
C PRO A 257 2.53 -22.36 6.72
N GLY A 258 2.34 -22.06 5.44
CA GLY A 258 1.01 -22.00 4.81
C GLY A 258 0.31 -20.64 4.91
N CYS A 259 0.97 -19.66 5.54
CA CYS A 259 0.53 -18.27 5.58
C CYS A 259 0.96 -17.53 4.31
N VAL A 260 0.17 -16.57 3.88
CA VAL A 260 0.52 -15.54 2.89
C VAL A 260 0.86 -14.26 3.62
N ALA A 261 2.15 -13.84 3.58
CA ALA A 261 2.58 -12.57 4.14
C ALA A 261 2.49 -11.48 3.08
N MET A 262 1.77 -10.38 3.36
CA MET A 262 1.48 -9.30 2.43
C MET A 262 1.97 -7.97 2.99
N PHE A 263 2.84 -7.29 2.26
CA PHE A 263 3.39 -5.98 2.65
C PHE A 263 2.73 -4.84 1.88
N TRP A 264 2.40 -3.76 2.58
CA TRP A 264 2.03 -2.48 1.99
C TRP A 264 2.94 -1.35 2.47
N ALA A 265 3.30 -0.43 1.57
CA ALA A 265 4.14 0.71 1.91
C ALA A 265 3.28 1.85 2.48
N GLY A 266 3.63 2.33 3.67
CA GLY A 266 3.04 3.52 4.29
C GLY A 266 3.53 4.81 3.63
N CYS A 267 3.17 5.96 4.20
CA CYS A 267 3.60 7.29 3.73
C CYS A 267 5.12 7.47 3.90
N GLY A 268 5.88 6.82 3.03
CA GLY A 268 7.33 6.73 3.07
C GLY A 268 8.05 7.61 2.04
N GLY A 269 7.37 8.57 1.39
CA GLY A 269 7.93 9.36 0.30
C GLY A 269 9.25 10.06 0.62
N ASP A 270 9.45 10.46 1.85
CA ASP A 270 10.68 11.08 2.36
C ASP A 270 11.47 10.19 3.34
N GLN A 271 11.11 8.90 3.48
CA GLN A 271 11.74 7.95 4.41
C GLN A 271 12.60 6.93 3.67
N ASN A 272 13.85 6.76 4.08
CA ASN A 272 14.76 5.74 3.55
C ASN A 272 15.27 4.77 4.61
N PRO A 273 15.52 3.50 4.23
CA PRO A 273 16.19 2.51 5.07
C PRO A 273 17.72 2.78 5.06
N LEU A 274 18.23 3.51 6.02
CA LEU A 274 19.61 3.97 6.04
C LEU A 274 20.42 3.39 7.20
N PRO A 275 21.67 2.90 6.96
CA PRO A 275 22.40 2.83 5.68
C PRO A 275 21.88 1.77 4.71
N ARG A 276 22.30 1.86 3.44
CA ARG A 276 21.76 1.01 2.34
C ARG A 276 22.84 0.52 1.37
N ARG A 277 22.46 -0.12 0.26
CA ARG A 277 23.27 -0.62 -0.87
C ARG A 277 24.06 -1.89 -0.60
N LYS A 278 23.59 -2.74 0.34
CA LYS A 278 24.14 -4.07 0.59
C LYS A 278 23.01 -5.06 0.82
N VAL A 279 23.15 -6.29 0.29
CA VAL A 279 22.16 -7.36 0.46
C VAL A 279 21.98 -7.73 1.93
N GLU A 280 23.08 -7.74 2.72
CA GLU A 280 23.04 -8.04 4.14
C GLU A 280 22.20 -7.01 4.92
N LEU A 281 22.16 -5.76 4.47
CA LEU A 281 21.29 -4.73 5.07
C LEU A 281 19.82 -4.96 4.71
N ALA A 282 19.52 -5.35 3.46
CA ALA A 282 18.15 -5.67 3.06
C ALA A 282 17.61 -6.86 3.87
N ARG A 283 18.39 -7.93 4.01
CA ARG A 283 18.05 -9.08 4.87
C ARG A 283 17.86 -8.66 6.33
N ARG A 284 18.78 -7.86 6.88
CA ARG A 284 18.70 -7.38 8.25
C ARG A 284 17.46 -6.54 8.52
N TYR A 285 17.11 -5.62 7.62
CA TYR A 285 15.90 -4.80 7.77
C TYR A 285 14.63 -5.63 7.58
N GLY A 286 14.65 -6.60 6.65
CA GLY A 286 13.56 -7.57 6.48
C GLY A 286 13.33 -8.35 7.76
N SER A 287 14.39 -8.93 8.36
CA SER A 287 14.31 -9.66 9.63
C SER A 287 13.86 -8.78 10.79
N HIS A 288 14.31 -7.50 10.83
CA HIS A 288 13.86 -6.57 11.86
C HIS A 288 12.35 -6.27 11.74
N LEU A 289 11.84 -6.13 10.51
CA LEU A 289 10.42 -5.90 10.26
C LEU A 289 9.60 -7.17 10.55
N ALA A 290 10.04 -8.35 10.10
CA ALA A 290 9.40 -9.63 10.42
C ALA A 290 9.33 -9.89 11.93
N HIS A 291 10.39 -9.56 12.65
CA HIS A 291 10.41 -9.67 14.12
C HIS A 291 9.39 -8.73 14.78
N ALA A 292 9.28 -7.47 14.33
CA ALA A 292 8.27 -6.53 14.82
C ALA A 292 6.84 -7.08 14.60
N VAL A 293 6.56 -7.65 13.43
CA VAL A 293 5.29 -8.31 13.13
C VAL A 293 5.06 -9.52 14.04
N SER A 294 6.07 -10.39 14.23
CA SER A 294 5.96 -11.56 15.11
C SER A 294 5.69 -11.18 16.56
N GLN A 295 6.28 -10.09 17.04
CA GLN A 295 5.99 -9.57 18.39
C GLN A 295 4.53 -9.14 18.55
N VAL A 296 3.90 -8.58 17.51
CA VAL A 296 2.45 -8.29 17.52
C VAL A 296 1.63 -9.57 17.58
N ILE A 297 1.97 -10.56 16.74
CA ILE A 297 1.24 -11.85 16.67
C ILE A 297 1.30 -12.61 18.00
N GLU A 298 2.42 -12.54 18.72
CA GLU A 298 2.66 -13.20 20.00
C GLU A 298 2.16 -12.38 21.21
N GLY A 299 1.84 -11.10 20.98
CA GLY A 299 1.39 -10.17 22.00
C GLY A 299 -0.13 -10.13 22.19
N SER A 300 -0.61 -9.01 22.75
CA SER A 300 -2.04 -8.75 22.85
C SER A 300 -2.56 -8.18 21.52
N THR A 301 -3.60 -8.79 21.00
CA THR A 301 -4.25 -8.40 19.74
C THR A 301 -5.72 -8.09 19.99
N HIS A 302 -6.34 -7.35 19.09
CA HIS A 302 -7.76 -7.00 19.09
C HIS A 302 -8.47 -7.85 18.03
N ASP A 303 -9.57 -8.50 18.38
CA ASP A 303 -10.40 -9.24 17.42
C ASP A 303 -11.25 -8.24 16.63
N LEU A 304 -11.43 -8.46 15.33
CA LEU A 304 -12.23 -7.60 14.45
C LEU A 304 -13.61 -8.19 14.21
N SER A 305 -14.64 -7.41 14.52
CA SER A 305 -16.02 -7.73 14.12
C SER A 305 -16.15 -7.80 12.60
N PRO A 306 -16.96 -8.74 12.04
CA PRO A 306 -17.09 -8.92 10.60
C PRO A 306 -18.03 -7.86 9.99
N GLU A 307 -17.57 -6.62 10.03
CA GLU A 307 -18.21 -5.45 9.47
C GLU A 307 -17.23 -4.71 8.56
N LEU A 308 -17.65 -4.43 7.33
CA LEU A 308 -16.84 -3.80 6.31
C LEU A 308 -17.56 -2.59 5.71
N GLN A 309 -16.88 -1.45 5.66
CA GLN A 309 -17.32 -0.29 4.87
C GLN A 309 -16.20 0.11 3.92
N THR A 310 -16.56 0.50 2.70
CA THR A 310 -15.60 0.91 1.68
C THR A 310 -16.06 2.17 0.97
N SER A 311 -15.13 3.10 0.73
CA SER A 311 -15.38 4.32 -0.03
C SER A 311 -14.19 4.62 -0.97
N TYR A 312 -14.47 5.24 -2.11
CA TYR A 312 -13.46 5.66 -3.07
C TYR A 312 -13.85 7.01 -3.67
N ARG A 313 -12.89 7.92 -3.72
CA ARG A 313 -13.04 9.22 -4.38
C ARG A 313 -11.83 9.55 -5.24
N GLU A 314 -12.08 10.26 -6.30
CA GLU A 314 -11.06 11.00 -7.02
C GLU A 314 -11.31 12.48 -6.76
N VAL A 315 -10.31 13.17 -6.21
CA VAL A 315 -10.36 14.59 -5.94
C VAL A 315 -9.38 15.32 -6.84
N ASP A 316 -9.83 16.40 -7.46
CA ASP A 316 -8.97 17.20 -8.32
C ASP A 316 -7.97 18.00 -7.48
N ILE A 317 -6.72 17.54 -7.44
CA ILE A 317 -5.61 18.30 -6.85
C ILE A 317 -5.00 19.22 -7.91
N ALA A 318 -4.84 20.50 -7.56
CA ALA A 318 -4.38 21.50 -8.49
C ALA A 318 -2.87 21.43 -8.74
N PHE A 319 -2.47 21.69 -9.98
CA PHE A 319 -1.11 22.04 -10.31
C PHE A 319 -0.86 23.54 -10.05
N GLY A 320 0.40 23.91 -9.78
CA GLY A 320 0.84 25.27 -9.86
C GLY A 320 0.71 25.85 -11.27
N THR A 321 1.35 26.97 -11.54
CA THR A 321 1.30 27.59 -12.87
C THR A 321 1.74 26.61 -13.96
N LEU A 322 0.84 26.34 -14.91
CA LEU A 322 1.15 25.48 -16.05
C LEU A 322 2.15 26.16 -16.99
N PRO A 323 3.13 25.41 -17.53
CA PRO A 323 4.08 25.96 -18.47
C PRO A 323 3.38 26.27 -19.82
N THR A 324 3.79 27.39 -20.42
CA THR A 324 3.44 27.71 -21.79
C THR A 324 4.18 26.80 -22.79
N ARG A 325 3.67 26.72 -24.02
CA ARG A 325 4.37 25.99 -25.10
C ARG A 325 5.78 26.50 -25.35
N ASP A 326 6.02 27.81 -25.24
CA ASP A 326 7.35 28.43 -25.45
C ASP A 326 8.31 28.07 -24.31
N GLU A 327 7.84 28.04 -23.07
CA GLU A 327 8.63 27.55 -21.91
C GLU A 327 8.98 26.08 -22.06
N LEU A 328 8.04 25.23 -22.49
CA LEU A 328 8.30 23.83 -22.80
C LEU A 328 9.30 23.69 -23.96
N GLN A 329 9.22 24.54 -24.98
CA GLN A 329 10.19 24.55 -26.08
C GLN A 329 11.60 24.85 -25.59
N ALA A 330 11.76 25.79 -24.64
CA ALA A 330 13.04 26.07 -24.01
C ALA A 330 13.52 24.87 -23.16
N GLN A 331 12.64 24.25 -22.36
CA GLN A 331 12.95 23.05 -21.56
C GLN A 331 13.31 21.83 -22.42
N SER A 332 12.78 21.72 -23.64
CA SER A 332 13.11 20.63 -24.56
C SER A 332 14.57 20.59 -25.00
N ALA A 333 15.29 21.72 -24.85
CA ALA A 333 16.72 21.87 -25.09
C ALA A 333 17.58 21.68 -23.84
N SER A 334 17.01 21.32 -22.69
CA SER A 334 17.72 21.13 -21.43
C SER A 334 18.82 20.07 -21.54
N GLN A 335 19.95 20.30 -20.84
CA GLN A 335 20.98 19.28 -20.66
C GLN A 335 20.52 18.09 -19.81
N ASN A 336 19.46 18.25 -19.01
CA ASN A 336 18.82 17.17 -18.30
C ASN A 336 17.90 16.41 -19.27
N ARG A 337 18.34 15.20 -19.67
CA ARG A 337 17.60 14.36 -20.64
C ARG A 337 16.15 14.08 -20.24
N TYR A 338 15.85 14.00 -18.95
CA TYR A 338 14.51 13.68 -18.42
C TYR A 338 13.60 14.91 -18.50
N GLU A 339 14.08 16.08 -18.16
CA GLU A 339 13.39 17.35 -18.36
C GLU A 339 13.08 17.57 -19.84
N ALA A 340 14.10 17.39 -20.69
CA ALA A 340 13.93 17.51 -22.13
C ALA A 340 12.92 16.51 -22.71
N ALA A 341 12.91 15.26 -22.23
CA ALA A 341 11.95 14.24 -22.67
C ALA A 341 10.51 14.57 -22.21
N ARG A 342 10.35 15.00 -20.95
CA ARG A 342 9.08 15.48 -20.43
C ARG A 342 8.54 16.64 -21.26
N ALA A 343 9.35 17.66 -21.47
CA ALA A 343 8.96 18.84 -22.23
C ALA A 343 8.50 18.49 -23.66
N ARG A 344 9.23 17.63 -24.37
CA ARG A 344 8.82 17.14 -25.70
C ARG A 344 7.47 16.42 -25.67
N SER A 345 7.27 15.55 -24.69
CA SER A 345 5.99 14.81 -24.53
C SER A 345 4.80 15.74 -24.27
N LEU A 346 5.00 16.81 -23.48
CA LEU A 346 3.96 17.80 -23.21
C LEU A 346 3.69 18.70 -24.43
N ILE A 347 4.74 19.04 -25.21
CA ILE A 347 4.57 19.74 -26.50
C ILE A 347 3.78 18.89 -27.48
N GLU A 348 4.08 17.59 -27.61
CA GLU A 348 3.33 16.66 -28.47
C GLU A 348 1.85 16.60 -28.07
N GLN A 349 1.55 16.59 -26.75
CA GLN A 349 0.19 16.64 -26.25
C GLN A 349 -0.52 17.93 -26.72
N ILE A 350 0.11 19.12 -26.50
CA ILE A 350 -0.47 20.41 -26.91
C ILE A 350 -0.67 20.45 -28.43
N ASP A 351 0.33 20.04 -29.20
CA ASP A 351 0.32 20.07 -30.67
C ASP A 351 -0.70 19.09 -31.25
N SER A 352 -1.08 18.03 -30.52
CA SER A 352 -2.20 17.14 -30.87
C SER A 352 -3.60 17.71 -30.56
N GLY A 353 -3.68 18.93 -30.02
CA GLY A 353 -4.91 19.60 -29.63
C GLY A 353 -5.43 19.22 -28.22
N GLN A 354 -4.60 18.55 -27.40
CA GLN A 354 -4.96 18.24 -26.01
C GLN A 354 -4.34 19.29 -25.08
N GLU A 355 -5.18 20.07 -24.42
CA GLU A 355 -4.74 21.03 -23.42
C GLU A 355 -4.07 20.31 -22.20
N LEU A 356 -3.13 21.00 -21.55
CA LEU A 356 -2.61 20.57 -20.27
C LEU A 356 -3.70 20.77 -19.21
N SER A 357 -4.02 19.71 -18.46
CA SER A 357 -4.99 19.82 -17.37
C SER A 357 -4.43 20.67 -16.23
N PRO A 358 -5.23 21.59 -15.64
CA PRO A 358 -4.84 22.33 -14.46
C PRO A 358 -4.89 21.50 -13.16
N THR A 359 -5.51 20.33 -13.21
CA THR A 359 -5.66 19.44 -12.04
C THR A 359 -5.32 18.00 -12.39
N TYR A 360 -5.13 17.20 -11.35
CA TYR A 360 -4.99 15.75 -11.44
C TYR A 360 -6.05 15.06 -10.57
N PRO A 361 -6.79 14.07 -11.12
CA PRO A 361 -7.79 13.33 -10.34
C PRO A 361 -7.08 12.34 -9.40
N TYR A 362 -6.81 12.78 -8.18
CA TYR A 362 -6.07 12.04 -7.18
C TYR A 362 -6.96 11.01 -6.46
N PRO A 363 -6.58 9.72 -6.43
CA PRO A 363 -7.38 8.69 -5.79
C PRO A 363 -7.17 8.68 -4.27
N ILE A 364 -8.27 8.68 -3.53
CA ILE A 364 -8.33 8.43 -2.09
C ILE A 364 -9.34 7.33 -1.86
N GLN A 365 -8.91 6.26 -1.20
CA GLN A 365 -9.77 5.15 -0.84
C GLN A 365 -9.76 4.96 0.67
N PHE A 366 -10.88 4.52 1.21
CA PHE A 366 -11.06 4.31 2.64
C PHE A 366 -11.79 3.00 2.88
N TRP A 367 -11.25 2.21 3.79
CA TRP A 367 -11.91 1.03 4.37
C TRP A 367 -12.03 1.20 5.87
N ASN A 368 -13.18 0.84 6.41
CA ASN A 368 -13.36 0.68 7.85
C ASN A 368 -13.62 -0.81 8.12
N LEU A 369 -12.84 -1.38 9.02
CA LEU A 369 -12.93 -2.78 9.42
C LEU A 369 -13.35 -2.84 10.89
N GLY A 370 -14.52 -3.42 11.16
CA GLY A 370 -15.04 -3.69 12.50
C GLY A 370 -15.27 -2.46 13.38
N ASP A 371 -15.41 -1.27 12.79
CA ASP A 371 -15.36 0.02 13.49
C ASP A 371 -14.05 0.32 14.26
N GLU A 372 -13.07 -0.58 14.18
CA GLU A 372 -11.80 -0.49 14.91
C GLU A 372 -10.63 -0.02 14.06
N ILE A 373 -10.63 -0.27 12.74
CA ILE A 373 -9.55 0.16 11.83
C ILE A 373 -10.11 1.10 10.79
N ASN A 374 -9.51 2.30 10.72
CA ASN A 374 -9.68 3.25 9.64
C ASN A 374 -8.48 3.14 8.69
N TRP A 375 -8.65 2.47 7.55
CA TRP A 375 -7.57 2.21 6.61
C TRP A 375 -7.69 3.08 5.36
N PHE A 376 -6.74 4.01 5.18
CA PHE A 376 -6.65 4.89 4.02
C PHE A 376 -5.65 4.36 3.00
N PHE A 377 -6.03 4.45 1.72
CA PHE A 377 -5.19 4.13 0.58
C PHE A 377 -5.02 5.39 -0.26
N LEU A 378 -3.81 5.92 -0.28
CA LEU A 378 -3.45 7.18 -0.93
C LEU A 378 -2.58 6.89 -2.16
N GLY A 379 -2.87 7.56 -3.27
CA GLY A 379 -2.05 7.47 -4.47
C GLY A 379 -0.72 8.21 -4.33
N GLY A 380 0.25 7.86 -5.18
CA GLY A 380 1.55 8.54 -5.25
C GLY A 380 2.52 8.21 -4.12
N GLU A 381 3.66 8.87 -4.15
CA GLU A 381 4.73 8.78 -3.15
C GLU A 381 4.49 9.80 -2.04
N VAL A 382 3.56 9.48 -1.14
CA VAL A 382 3.11 10.39 -0.08
C VAL A 382 4.19 10.56 0.99
N VAL A 383 4.51 11.79 1.37
CA VAL A 383 5.45 12.06 2.47
C VAL A 383 4.82 11.77 3.84
N VAL A 384 5.68 11.52 4.84
CA VAL A 384 5.25 11.05 6.17
C VAL A 384 4.34 12.02 6.92
N ASP A 385 4.40 13.30 6.62
CA ASP A 385 3.56 14.33 7.25
C ASP A 385 2.06 14.00 7.16
N TYR A 386 1.61 13.39 6.05
CA TYR A 386 0.20 12.99 5.88
C TYR A 386 -0.23 11.93 6.90
N ALA A 387 0.55 10.86 7.05
CA ALA A 387 0.25 9.82 8.03
C ALA A 387 0.18 10.39 9.44
N LEU A 388 1.14 11.24 9.81
CA LEU A 388 1.17 11.88 11.12
C LEU A 388 -0.02 12.81 11.34
N SER A 389 -0.41 13.60 10.32
CA SER A 389 -1.57 14.50 10.39
C SER A 389 -2.88 13.71 10.52
N ILE A 390 -3.08 12.65 9.71
CA ILE A 390 -4.29 11.84 9.75
C ILE A 390 -4.40 11.11 11.10
N LYS A 391 -3.32 10.52 11.59
CA LYS A 391 -3.28 9.81 12.89
C LYS A 391 -3.54 10.77 14.07
N SER A 392 -2.94 11.97 14.08
CA SER A 392 -3.11 12.92 15.18
C SER A 392 -4.53 13.47 15.29
N ASN A 393 -5.20 13.70 14.17
CA ASN A 393 -6.56 14.25 14.15
C ASN A 393 -7.63 13.23 14.57
N HIS A 394 -7.33 11.94 14.60
CA HIS A 394 -8.28 10.89 14.92
C HIS A 394 -8.00 10.16 16.25
N GLY A 395 -6.76 10.26 16.78
CA GLY A 395 -6.40 9.70 18.09
C GLY A 395 -6.92 10.50 19.30
N GLU A 396 -7.31 11.77 19.10
CA GLU A 396 -7.78 12.64 20.20
C GLU A 396 -9.31 12.65 20.38
N THR A 397 -10.09 12.12 19.40
CA THR A 397 -11.55 12.28 19.40
C THR A 397 -12.33 11.09 19.94
N ASN A 398 -11.73 9.91 20.08
CA ASN A 398 -12.41 8.74 20.63
C ASN A 398 -11.54 8.04 21.69
N ALA A 399 -12.09 7.92 22.90
CA ALA A 399 -11.54 7.09 23.98
C ALA A 399 -11.62 5.58 23.65
N ASP A 400 -12.10 5.21 22.46
CA ASP A 400 -12.28 3.86 21.98
C ASP A 400 -11.21 3.51 20.93
N LEU A 401 -10.66 2.33 21.04
CA LEU A 401 -9.60 1.59 20.35
C LEU A 401 -9.54 1.67 18.79
N THR A 402 -9.87 2.81 18.17
CA THR A 402 -9.81 2.94 16.71
C THR A 402 -8.38 3.26 16.26
N ASP A 403 -7.76 2.38 15.46
CA ASP A 403 -6.46 2.61 14.85
C ASP A 403 -6.59 3.20 13.44
N VAL A 404 -5.57 3.91 12.99
CA VAL A 404 -5.54 4.60 11.70
C VAL A 404 -4.34 4.12 10.88
N TRP A 405 -4.61 3.49 9.74
CA TRP A 405 -3.60 2.99 8.82
C TRP A 405 -3.56 3.83 7.54
N CYS A 406 -2.36 4.23 7.14
CA CYS A 406 -2.15 5.09 5.98
C CYS A 406 -1.23 4.39 4.98
N THR A 407 -1.82 3.72 3.99
CA THR A 407 -1.11 3.15 2.84
C THR A 407 -0.86 4.24 1.81
N ALA A 408 0.36 4.34 1.30
CA ALA A 408 0.72 5.12 0.11
C ALA A 408 0.98 4.18 -1.08
N TYR A 409 1.39 4.73 -2.22
CA TYR A 409 1.69 3.96 -3.43
C TYR A 409 0.52 3.06 -3.87
N ALA A 410 -0.70 3.48 -3.54
CA ALA A 410 -1.92 2.73 -3.79
C ALA A 410 -2.66 3.23 -5.03
N ASN A 411 -3.17 2.31 -5.83
CA ASN A 411 -4.04 2.52 -6.99
C ASN A 411 -3.42 3.30 -8.16
N ASP A 412 -2.53 4.26 -7.93
CA ASP A 412 -1.88 5.10 -8.93
C ASP A 412 -0.63 5.75 -8.33
N VAL A 413 0.53 5.58 -8.96
CA VAL A 413 1.81 6.19 -8.50
C VAL A 413 2.23 7.25 -9.50
N MET A 414 1.52 8.39 -9.47
CA MET A 414 1.66 9.47 -10.45
C MET A 414 2.82 10.44 -10.16
N ALA A 415 3.18 10.65 -8.89
CA ALA A 415 4.23 11.58 -8.45
C ALA A 415 4.48 11.46 -6.94
N TYR A 416 5.45 12.23 -6.42
CA TYR A 416 5.51 12.59 -5.01
C TYR A 416 4.32 13.47 -4.63
N ILE A 417 3.78 13.21 -3.43
CA ILE A 417 2.70 14.00 -2.82
C ILE A 417 3.29 14.69 -1.58
N PRO A 418 3.80 15.93 -1.75
CA PRO A 418 4.39 16.69 -0.67
C PRO A 418 3.32 17.26 0.28
N SER A 419 3.65 17.36 1.56
CA SER A 419 2.93 18.30 2.45
C SER A 419 3.23 19.75 2.02
N ARG A 420 2.42 20.70 2.51
CA ARG A 420 2.68 22.12 2.26
C ARG A 420 4.08 22.53 2.73
N ARG A 421 4.53 22.00 3.87
CA ARG A 421 5.88 22.20 4.38
C ARG A 421 6.92 21.72 3.36
N VAL A 422 6.82 20.47 2.90
CA VAL A 422 7.77 19.87 1.95
C VAL A 422 7.74 20.59 0.60
N LEU A 423 6.57 21.00 0.13
CA LEU A 423 6.42 21.77 -1.11
C LEU A 423 7.16 23.12 -1.03
N LEU A 424 6.98 23.88 0.06
CA LEU A 424 7.64 25.18 0.28
C LEU A 424 9.16 25.06 0.51
N GLU A 425 9.62 24.01 1.18
CA GLU A 425 11.04 23.69 1.32
C GLU A 425 11.67 23.30 -0.03
N GLY A 426 10.88 22.86 -1.02
CA GLY A 426 11.36 22.39 -2.30
C GLY A 426 12.16 21.08 -2.22
N GLY A 427 13.18 20.97 -3.06
CA GLY A 427 14.00 19.76 -3.16
C GLY A 427 13.32 18.67 -4.00
N TYR A 428 13.75 17.42 -3.79
CA TYR A 428 13.34 16.30 -4.63
C TYR A 428 11.83 16.02 -4.49
N GLU A 429 11.35 15.82 -3.27
CA GLU A 429 9.96 15.52 -2.95
C GLU A 429 9.03 16.73 -3.13
N GLY A 430 9.55 17.96 -2.94
CA GLY A 430 8.77 19.20 -3.10
C GLY A 430 8.56 19.63 -4.55
N GLY A 431 9.08 18.88 -5.52
CA GLY A 431 8.86 19.18 -6.95
C GLY A 431 9.99 18.75 -7.89
N GLY A 432 11.22 18.58 -7.41
CA GLY A 432 12.37 18.20 -8.25
C GLY A 432 12.18 16.85 -8.97
N ALA A 433 11.38 15.95 -8.41
CA ALA A 433 11.09 14.64 -9.00
C ALA A 433 10.09 14.69 -10.16
N MET A 434 9.33 15.77 -10.34
CA MET A 434 8.28 15.89 -11.38
C MET A 434 8.79 15.62 -12.80
N ILE A 435 10.06 15.91 -13.07
CA ILE A 435 10.68 15.64 -14.38
C ILE A 435 10.69 14.16 -14.77
N TYR A 436 10.57 13.25 -13.79
CA TYR A 436 10.57 11.81 -14.01
C TYR A 436 9.16 11.21 -14.24
N TYR A 437 8.11 11.91 -13.80
CA TYR A 437 6.73 11.42 -13.85
C TYR A 437 5.95 11.85 -15.09
N GLY A 438 6.41 12.91 -15.76
CA GLY A 438 5.74 13.40 -16.97
C GLY A 438 4.58 14.36 -16.71
N LEU A 439 4.37 14.80 -15.48
CA LEU A 439 3.38 15.80 -15.12
C LEU A 439 3.84 17.21 -15.54
N PRO A 440 2.90 18.15 -15.79
CA PRO A 440 3.24 19.44 -16.40
C PRO A 440 4.06 20.35 -15.51
N THR A 441 3.76 20.38 -14.20
CA THR A 441 4.46 21.23 -13.23
C THR A 441 4.32 20.66 -11.82
N ILE A 442 4.83 21.38 -10.79
CA ILE A 442 4.65 21.03 -9.38
C ILE A 442 3.20 21.22 -8.92
N TRP A 443 2.86 20.63 -7.80
CA TRP A 443 1.55 20.82 -7.19
C TRP A 443 1.36 22.26 -6.69
N ASP A 444 0.10 22.69 -6.61
CA ASP A 444 -0.29 23.93 -5.91
C ASP A 444 -0.18 23.75 -4.39
N GLU A 445 -0.06 24.86 -3.64
CA GLU A 445 0.04 24.84 -2.18
C GLU A 445 -1.18 24.24 -1.47
N THR A 446 -2.31 24.11 -2.15
CA THR A 446 -3.55 23.52 -1.65
C THR A 446 -3.55 21.99 -1.68
N VAL A 447 -2.53 21.33 -2.22
CA VAL A 447 -2.48 19.86 -2.37
C VAL A 447 -2.72 19.14 -1.05
N GLU A 448 -2.06 19.57 0.04
CA GLU A 448 -2.21 18.94 1.35
C GLU A 448 -3.61 19.13 1.92
N SER A 449 -4.12 20.37 1.96
CA SER A 449 -5.45 20.65 2.50
C SER A 449 -6.54 19.94 1.73
N THR A 450 -6.48 19.90 0.39
CA THR A 450 -7.45 19.21 -0.45
C THR A 450 -7.53 17.72 -0.13
N ILE A 451 -6.39 17.06 0.04
CA ILE A 451 -6.32 15.63 0.37
C ILE A 451 -6.81 15.39 1.79
N LEU A 452 -6.33 16.15 2.79
CA LEU A 452 -6.72 15.97 4.20
C LEU A 452 -8.21 16.26 4.43
N ASP A 453 -8.76 17.32 3.81
CA ASP A 453 -10.20 17.61 3.89
C ASP A 453 -11.05 16.47 3.34
N THR A 454 -10.60 15.84 2.24
CA THR A 454 -11.30 14.68 1.66
C THR A 454 -11.19 13.45 2.58
N VAL A 455 -10.04 13.21 3.20
CA VAL A 455 -9.85 12.14 4.21
C VAL A 455 -10.82 12.34 5.37
N HIS A 456 -10.92 13.56 5.91
CA HIS A 456 -11.85 13.87 7.00
C HIS A 456 -13.31 13.69 6.59
N GLN A 457 -13.68 14.04 5.35
CA GLN A 457 -15.05 13.82 4.86
C GLN A 457 -15.38 12.33 4.78
N LEU A 458 -14.47 11.50 4.28
CA LEU A 458 -14.69 10.05 4.17
C LEU A 458 -14.92 9.38 5.53
N ILE A 459 -14.26 9.84 6.59
CA ILE A 459 -14.49 9.34 7.95
C ILE A 459 -15.86 9.74 8.46
N ASN A 460 -16.30 10.98 8.20
CA ASN A 460 -17.57 11.51 8.72
C ASN A 460 -18.80 10.98 7.98
N GLU A 461 -18.63 10.31 6.85
CA GLU A 461 -19.71 9.74 6.02
C GLU A 461 -19.99 8.27 6.34
N ARG A 462 -19.44 7.72 7.39
CA ARG A 462 -19.66 6.34 7.87
C ARG A 462 -21.11 6.06 8.19
#